data_42fad7f1fd18743735a3225f8d8f99cb
#
_entry.id   42fad7f1fd18743735a3225f8d8f99cb
#
_cell.length_a   1.000
_cell.length_b   1.000
_cell.length_c   1.000
_cell.angle_alpha   90.00
_cell.angle_beta   90.00
_cell.angle_gamma   90.00
#
_symmetry.space_group_name_H-M   'P 1'
#
loop_
_entity.id
_entity.type
_entity.pdbx_description
1 polymer ?
#
loop_
_entity_poly.entity_id
_entity_poly.type
_entity_poly.pdbx_seq_one_letter_code
_entity_poly.pdbx_strand_id
1 'polypeptide(L)'
;VEALCEAEVLADSDALVEALCDAEVLADSLALVEALIDAEVLADSDALVEALCEALVLADSDALVDALCEADVLADSLALVEALCEALVLADSDALVDALCEADVLADSLALVDALCDAEVLADSDALVEALIDAEVLADSLALVEALCDADVLADSDALVEALCDALVLADSLALVDALCDADVLADSLALVEALCEAEVLADSLALVDALIDADVLADSLALVEALCDAEVLADSLALVEALCDAEVLADSLALVEALCDALVLADSLALVEAL
;
A
#
# COMPACT_ATOMS: atom_id res chain seq x y z
N VAL A 1 40.89 2.85 -3.33
CA VAL A 1 41.80 1.92 -2.60
C VAL A 1 41.38 0.51 -2.95
N GLU A 2 42.35 -0.34 -3.28
CA GLU A 2 42.14 -1.77 -3.48
C GLU A 2 42.70 -2.53 -2.26
N ALA A 3 41.86 -3.30 -1.58
CA ALA A 3 42.27 -4.10 -0.41
C ALA A 3 41.76 -5.55 -0.50
N LEU A 4 42.51 -6.49 0.02
CA LEU A 4 42.17 -7.92 -0.01
C LEU A 4 41.39 -8.41 1.23
N CYS A 5 41.24 -7.63 2.28
CA CYS A 5 40.49 -8.03 3.47
C CYS A 5 39.71 -6.88 4.11
N GLU A 6 40.31 -5.80 4.47
CA GLU A 6 39.66 -4.67 5.13
C GLU A 6 40.18 -3.36 4.56
N ALA A 7 39.26 -2.41 4.24
CA ALA A 7 39.63 -1.07 3.77
C ALA A 7 38.92 -0.02 4.62
N GLU A 8 39.67 0.75 5.38
CA GLU A 8 39.19 1.96 6.05
C GLU A 8 39.67 3.19 5.26
N VAL A 9 38.75 4.02 4.79
CA VAL A 9 39.08 5.22 4.00
C VAL A 9 38.39 6.44 4.57
N LEU A 10 39.20 7.46 4.84
CA LEU A 10 38.74 8.79 5.24
C LEU A 10 39.17 9.78 4.16
N ALA A 11 38.21 10.46 3.52
CA ALA A 11 38.51 11.38 2.44
C ALA A 11 37.68 12.68 2.55
N ASP A 12 38.32 13.83 2.34
CA ASP A 12 37.66 15.14 2.37
C ASP A 12 36.89 15.45 1.07
N SER A 13 37.02 14.66 0.00
CA SER A 13 36.29 14.93 -1.24
C SER A 13 35.72 13.68 -1.88
N ASP A 14 36.51 12.80 -2.42
CA ASP A 14 35.98 11.61 -3.11
C ASP A 14 36.70 10.34 -2.62
N ALA A 15 35.96 9.34 -2.22
CA ALA A 15 36.48 8.04 -1.84
C ALA A 15 36.08 6.97 -2.87
N LEU A 16 37.04 6.20 -3.33
CA LEU A 16 36.84 5.04 -4.19
C LEU A 16 37.50 3.84 -3.53
N VAL A 17 36.68 2.84 -3.18
CA VAL A 17 37.16 1.68 -2.44
C VAL A 17 36.69 0.41 -3.12
N GLU A 18 37.62 -0.52 -3.37
CA GLU A 18 37.33 -1.89 -3.76
C GLU A 18 37.90 -2.81 -2.68
N ALA A 19 37.05 -3.56 -2.00
CA ALA A 19 37.47 -4.47 -0.94
C ALA A 19 36.86 -5.87 -1.12
N LEU A 20 37.61 -6.92 -0.74
CA LEU A 20 37.12 -8.28 -0.82
C LEU A 20 36.35 -8.75 0.42
N CYS A 21 36.42 -8.05 1.52
CA CYS A 21 35.68 -8.41 2.72
C CYS A 21 34.93 -7.19 3.28
N ASP A 22 35.58 -6.29 3.90
CA ASP A 22 34.92 -5.22 4.62
C ASP A 22 35.41 -3.84 4.12
N ALA A 23 34.50 -2.92 3.86
CA ALA A 23 34.83 -1.56 3.48
C ALA A 23 34.14 -0.56 4.42
N GLU A 24 34.91 0.19 5.20
CA GLU A 24 34.44 1.33 5.98
C GLU A 24 34.89 2.63 5.30
N VAL A 25 33.95 3.47 4.86
CA VAL A 25 34.23 4.68 4.13
C VAL A 25 33.56 5.88 4.74
N LEU A 26 34.34 6.90 5.05
CA LEU A 26 33.86 8.21 5.45
C LEU A 26 34.31 9.22 4.40
N ALA A 27 33.39 9.91 3.72
CA ALA A 27 33.70 10.88 2.69
C ALA A 27 32.81 12.12 2.80
N ASP A 28 33.39 13.34 2.62
CA ASP A 28 32.62 14.58 2.67
C ASP A 28 31.81 14.83 1.39
N SER A 29 32.14 14.23 0.27
CA SER A 29 31.39 14.50 -0.98
C SER A 29 30.87 13.25 -1.64
N LEU A 30 31.71 12.37 -2.12
CA LEU A 30 31.29 11.19 -2.88
C LEU A 30 31.98 9.94 -2.37
N ALA A 31 31.20 8.96 -1.97
CA ALA A 31 31.70 7.63 -1.66
C ALA A 31 31.28 6.63 -2.73
N LEU A 32 32.20 5.95 -3.35
CA LEU A 32 31.98 4.81 -4.25
C LEU A 32 32.62 3.58 -3.62
N VAL A 33 31.81 2.59 -3.31
CA VAL A 33 32.29 1.39 -2.62
C VAL A 33 31.83 0.14 -3.35
N GLU A 34 32.76 -0.72 -3.68
CA GLU A 34 32.49 -2.10 -4.12
C GLU A 34 33.05 -3.07 -3.07
N ALA A 35 32.20 -3.82 -2.38
CA ALA A 35 32.60 -4.78 -1.38
C ALA A 35 31.97 -6.16 -1.62
N LEU A 36 32.73 -7.24 -1.34
CA LEU A 36 32.21 -8.59 -1.51
C LEU A 36 31.47 -9.12 -0.27
N ILE A 37 31.56 -8.49 0.87
CA ILE A 37 30.86 -8.93 2.06
C ILE A 37 30.12 -7.77 2.72
N ASP A 38 30.78 -6.84 3.35
CA ASP A 38 30.13 -5.77 4.09
C ASP A 38 30.62 -4.39 3.64
N ALA A 39 29.69 -3.45 3.45
CA ALA A 39 30.01 -2.06 3.14
C ALA A 39 29.34 -1.13 4.16
N GLU A 40 30.12 -0.41 4.95
CA GLU A 40 29.63 0.68 5.79
C GLU A 40 30.09 2.03 5.19
N VAL A 41 29.12 2.86 4.79
CA VAL A 41 29.42 4.12 4.11
C VAL A 41 28.73 5.27 4.79
N LEU A 42 29.49 6.29 5.14
CA LEU A 42 29.01 7.58 5.60
C LEU A 42 29.47 8.65 4.62
N ALA A 43 28.53 9.36 3.96
CA ALA A 43 28.85 10.42 3.03
C ALA A 43 27.99 11.67 3.30
N ASP A 44 28.62 12.87 3.32
CA ASP A 44 27.86 14.11 3.49
C ASP A 44 27.07 14.49 2.22
N SER A 45 27.39 13.96 1.06
CA SER A 45 26.60 14.23 -0.14
C SER A 45 26.09 12.96 -0.81
N ASP A 46 26.90 12.22 -1.49
CA ASP A 46 26.44 11.12 -2.32
C ASP A 46 27.13 9.80 -1.97
N ALA A 47 26.37 8.73 -1.79
CA ALA A 47 26.89 7.38 -1.59
C ALA A 47 26.43 6.45 -2.70
N LEU A 48 27.36 5.74 -3.32
CA LEU A 48 27.12 4.63 -4.24
C LEU A 48 27.75 3.38 -3.69
N VAL A 49 26.98 2.37 -3.43
CA VAL A 49 27.46 1.13 -2.80
C VAL A 49 27.00 -0.09 -3.58
N GLU A 50 27.93 -0.94 -3.94
CA GLU A 50 27.64 -2.29 -4.44
C GLU A 50 28.22 -3.32 -3.43
N ALA A 51 27.37 -4.10 -2.80
CA ALA A 51 27.77 -5.11 -1.83
C ALA A 51 27.14 -6.48 -2.11
N LEU A 52 27.89 -7.56 -1.87
CA LEU A 52 27.35 -8.92 -2.07
C LEU A 52 26.60 -9.47 -0.85
N CYS A 53 26.75 -8.90 0.34
CA CYS A 53 26.03 -9.35 1.52
C CYS A 53 25.31 -8.21 2.21
N GLU A 54 25.99 -7.33 2.86
CA GLU A 54 25.36 -6.29 3.68
C GLU A 54 25.84 -4.90 3.27
N ALA A 55 24.91 -3.95 3.09
CA ALA A 55 25.23 -2.56 2.84
C ALA A 55 24.53 -1.67 3.89
N LEU A 56 25.32 -0.94 4.67
CA LEU A 56 24.82 0.10 5.56
C LEU A 56 25.26 1.46 5.04
N VAL A 57 24.33 2.30 4.62
CA VAL A 57 24.62 3.57 3.96
C VAL A 57 23.93 4.72 4.66
N LEU A 58 24.70 5.71 5.03
CA LEU A 58 24.22 6.98 5.54
C LEU A 58 24.66 8.11 4.61
N ALA A 59 23.72 8.84 4.00
CA ALA A 59 24.05 9.95 3.11
C ALA A 59 23.13 11.16 3.40
N ASP A 60 23.72 12.38 3.43
CA ASP A 60 22.92 13.59 3.62
C ASP A 60 22.14 13.98 2.35
N SER A 61 22.52 13.54 1.17
CA SER A 61 21.75 13.83 -0.04
C SER A 61 21.24 12.58 -0.73
N ASP A 62 22.07 11.87 -1.44
CA ASP A 62 21.61 10.77 -2.28
C ASP A 62 22.33 9.45 -1.94
N ALA A 63 21.58 8.41 -1.70
CA ALA A 63 22.10 7.06 -1.52
C ALA A 63 21.62 6.15 -2.66
N LEU A 64 22.55 5.49 -3.33
CA LEU A 64 22.31 4.42 -4.28
C LEU A 64 22.95 3.14 -3.76
N VAL A 65 22.15 2.12 -3.54
CA VAL A 65 22.62 0.86 -2.98
C VAL A 65 22.15 -0.32 -3.81
N ASP A 66 23.07 -1.18 -4.18
CA ASP A 66 22.81 -2.46 -4.81
C ASP A 66 23.38 -3.56 -3.91
N ALA A 67 22.54 -4.35 -3.27
CA ALA A 67 22.97 -5.38 -2.35
C ALA A 67 22.31 -6.73 -2.65
N LEU A 68 23.09 -7.81 -2.57
CA LEU A 68 22.56 -9.15 -2.81
C LEU A 68 21.84 -9.76 -1.60
N CYS A 69 22.01 -9.24 -0.39
CA CYS A 69 21.31 -9.77 0.78
C CYS A 69 20.56 -8.67 1.52
N GLU A 70 21.23 -7.81 2.23
CA GLU A 70 20.58 -6.82 3.08
C GLU A 70 21.06 -5.40 2.76
N ALA A 71 20.14 -4.44 2.69
CA ALA A 71 20.46 -3.04 2.50
C ALA A 71 19.74 -2.17 3.54
N ASP A 72 20.51 -1.54 4.42
CA ASP A 72 20.02 -0.52 5.35
C ASP A 72 20.46 0.87 4.87
N VAL A 73 19.51 1.72 4.51
CA VAL A 73 19.81 3.02 3.91
C VAL A 73 19.10 4.15 4.65
N LEU A 74 19.87 5.15 5.03
CA LEU A 74 19.36 6.41 5.54
C LEU A 74 19.82 7.56 4.63
N ALA A 75 18.88 8.31 4.04
CA ALA A 75 19.20 9.44 3.18
C ALA A 75 18.24 10.61 3.42
N ASP A 76 18.78 11.88 3.45
CA ASP A 76 17.93 13.05 3.64
C ASP A 76 17.12 13.39 2.37
N SER A 77 17.58 13.07 1.17
CA SER A 77 16.84 13.42 -0.04
C SER A 77 16.35 12.21 -0.83
N LEU A 78 17.23 11.43 -1.37
CA LEU A 78 16.88 10.33 -2.26
C LEU A 78 17.55 9.04 -1.86
N ALA A 79 16.79 8.02 -1.60
CA ALA A 79 17.27 6.66 -1.45
C ALA A 79 16.81 5.79 -2.63
N LEU A 80 17.74 5.18 -3.34
CA LEU A 80 17.48 4.15 -4.33
C LEU A 80 18.12 2.84 -3.85
N VAL A 81 17.32 1.81 -3.67
CA VAL A 81 17.79 0.55 -3.14
C VAL A 81 17.32 -0.61 -4.02
N GLU A 82 18.27 -1.41 -4.48
CA GLU A 82 17.97 -2.72 -5.06
C GLU A 82 18.54 -3.82 -4.14
N ALA A 83 17.67 -4.63 -3.56
CA ALA A 83 18.09 -5.71 -2.66
C ALA A 83 17.45 -7.05 -3.01
N LEU A 84 18.22 -8.14 -2.92
CA LEU A 84 17.67 -9.47 -3.21
C LEU A 84 16.97 -10.12 -2.02
N CYS A 85 17.18 -9.66 -0.80
CA CYS A 85 16.48 -10.22 0.36
C CYS A 85 15.74 -9.15 1.16
N GLU A 86 16.42 -8.30 1.86
CA GLU A 86 15.78 -7.34 2.75
C GLU A 86 16.27 -5.92 2.48
N ALA A 87 15.34 -4.96 2.40
CA ALA A 87 15.66 -3.55 2.27
C ALA A 87 14.97 -2.74 3.38
N LEU A 88 15.74 -2.06 4.20
CA LEU A 88 15.24 -1.08 5.17
C LEU A 88 15.66 0.31 4.73
N VAL A 89 14.72 1.16 4.37
CA VAL A 89 15.00 2.47 3.80
C VAL A 89 14.29 3.58 4.58
N LEU A 90 15.06 4.55 5.00
CA LEU A 90 14.58 5.75 5.63
C LEU A 90 15.00 6.97 4.78
N ALA A 91 14.04 7.72 4.26
CA ALA A 91 14.33 8.92 3.48
C ALA A 91 13.42 10.09 3.88
N ASP A 92 13.99 11.30 4.07
CA ASP A 92 13.17 12.48 4.35
C ASP A 92 12.37 12.94 3.12
N SER A 93 12.79 12.65 1.91
CA SER A 93 12.00 13.01 0.73
C SER A 93 11.53 11.82 -0.07
N ASP A 94 12.38 11.17 -0.80
CA ASP A 94 11.95 10.15 -1.75
C ASP A 94 12.67 8.81 -1.53
N ALA A 95 11.93 7.74 -1.38
CA ALA A 95 12.46 6.39 -1.33
C ALA A 95 11.98 5.57 -2.53
N LEU A 96 12.90 4.94 -3.23
CA LEU A 96 12.63 3.96 -4.28
C LEU A 96 13.28 2.63 -3.88
N VAL A 97 12.50 1.60 -3.75
CA VAL A 97 12.98 0.30 -3.30
C VAL A 97 12.49 -0.82 -4.21
N ASP A 98 13.40 -1.64 -4.66
CA ASP A 98 13.13 -2.88 -5.38
C ASP A 98 13.72 -4.05 -4.56
N ALA A 99 12.87 -4.87 -3.97
CA ALA A 99 13.31 -5.97 -3.12
C ALA A 99 12.65 -7.30 -3.51
N LEU A 100 13.42 -8.39 -3.51
CA LEU A 100 12.88 -9.70 -3.83
C LEU A 100 12.17 -10.39 -2.67
N CYS A 101 12.38 -9.98 -1.42
CA CYS A 101 11.69 -10.58 -0.29
C CYS A 101 10.97 -9.55 0.57
N GLU A 102 11.65 -8.75 1.32
CA GLU A 102 11.02 -7.82 2.25
C GLU A 102 11.49 -6.39 2.02
N ALA A 103 10.56 -5.43 2.03
CA ALA A 103 10.88 -4.01 1.93
C ALA A 103 10.16 -3.22 3.02
N ASP A 104 10.94 -2.63 3.94
CA ASP A 104 10.45 -1.71 4.97
C ASP A 104 10.86 -0.29 4.56
N VAL A 105 9.91 0.58 4.30
CA VAL A 105 10.19 1.93 3.79
C VAL A 105 9.48 3.01 4.60
N LEU A 106 10.24 3.96 5.06
CA LEU A 106 9.74 5.19 5.67
C LEU A 106 10.17 6.39 4.84
N ALA A 107 9.21 7.17 4.32
CA ALA A 107 9.51 8.38 3.54
C ALA A 107 8.54 9.53 3.88
N ASP A 108 9.06 10.77 4.02
CA ASP A 108 8.18 11.93 4.29
C ASP A 108 7.38 12.35 3.05
N SER A 109 7.86 12.15 1.84
CA SER A 109 7.13 12.59 0.65
C SER A 109 6.65 11.44 -0.23
N LEU A 110 7.55 10.71 -0.84
CA LEU A 110 7.20 9.67 -1.81
C LEU A 110 7.90 8.36 -1.51
N ALA A 111 7.14 7.32 -1.32
CA ALA A 111 7.63 5.96 -1.29
C ALA A 111 7.16 5.18 -2.51
N LEU A 112 8.09 4.61 -3.26
CA LEU A 112 7.83 3.65 -4.32
C LEU A 112 8.46 2.32 -3.94
N VAL A 113 7.67 1.29 -3.82
CA VAL A 113 8.15 -0.03 -3.41
C VAL A 113 7.65 -1.10 -4.37
N ASP A 114 8.57 -1.90 -4.87
CA ASP A 114 8.27 -3.10 -5.63
C ASP A 114 8.87 -4.29 -4.88
N ALA A 115 8.02 -5.14 -4.32
CA ALA A 115 8.47 -6.27 -3.51
C ALA A 115 7.82 -7.59 -3.96
N LEU A 116 8.60 -8.67 -4.01
CA LEU A 116 8.03 -9.98 -4.37
C LEU A 116 7.32 -10.69 -3.23
N CYS A 117 7.56 -10.34 -1.99
CA CYS A 117 6.87 -10.95 -0.87
C CYS A 117 6.17 -9.90 -0.02
N ASP A 118 6.83 -9.24 0.86
CA ASP A 118 6.21 -8.38 1.83
C ASP A 118 6.69 -6.93 1.69
N ALA A 119 5.77 -5.97 1.75
CA ALA A 119 6.09 -4.55 1.73
C ALA A 119 5.38 -3.82 2.88
N GLU A 120 6.16 -3.25 3.81
CA GLU A 120 5.66 -2.32 4.83
C GLU A 120 6.06 -0.89 4.44
N VAL A 121 5.10 -0.03 4.19
CA VAL A 121 5.37 1.34 3.74
C VAL A 121 4.67 2.37 4.58
N LEU A 122 5.43 3.31 5.10
CA LEU A 122 4.92 4.48 5.80
C LEU A 122 5.34 5.74 5.03
N ALA A 123 4.37 6.53 4.56
CA ALA A 123 4.66 7.78 3.86
C ALA A 123 3.73 8.91 4.34
N ASP A 124 4.27 10.11 4.61
CA ASP A 124 3.45 11.26 4.97
C ASP A 124 2.64 11.81 3.77
N SER A 125 3.08 11.62 2.55
CA SER A 125 2.32 12.08 1.39
C SER A 125 1.86 10.94 0.51
N ASP A 126 2.71 10.37 -0.29
CA ASP A 126 2.30 9.43 -1.32
C ASP A 126 3.02 8.09 -1.20
N ALA A 127 2.29 6.99 -1.14
CA ALA A 127 2.82 5.65 -1.19
C ALA A 127 2.32 4.92 -2.44
N LEU A 128 3.25 4.36 -3.20
CA LEU A 128 2.96 3.43 -4.30
C LEU A 128 3.62 2.08 -3.99
N VAL A 129 2.84 1.04 -3.92
CA VAL A 129 3.33 -0.29 -3.57
C VAL A 129 2.83 -1.34 -4.54
N GLU A 130 3.76 -2.09 -5.12
CA GLU A 130 3.45 -3.32 -5.84
C GLU A 130 4.02 -4.51 -5.07
N ALA A 131 3.18 -5.39 -4.55
CA ALA A 131 3.63 -6.56 -3.81
C ALA A 131 2.96 -7.85 -4.31
N LEU A 132 3.72 -8.96 -4.37
CA LEU A 132 3.14 -10.22 -4.82
C LEU A 132 2.42 -10.99 -3.71
N ILE A 133 2.67 -10.69 -2.45
CA ILE A 133 2.01 -11.40 -1.36
C ILE A 133 1.32 -10.41 -0.42
N ASP A 134 2.02 -9.71 0.43
CA ASP A 134 1.41 -8.86 1.42
C ASP A 134 1.88 -7.40 1.28
N ALA A 135 0.96 -6.45 1.36
CA ALA A 135 1.26 -5.03 1.36
C ALA A 135 0.57 -4.35 2.55
N GLU A 136 1.34 -3.82 3.50
CA GLU A 136 0.84 -2.94 4.56
C GLU A 136 1.25 -1.50 4.26
N VAL A 137 0.29 -0.61 4.04
CA VAL A 137 0.57 0.77 3.64
C VAL A 137 -0.13 1.78 4.53
N LEU A 138 0.61 2.69 5.09
CA LEU A 138 0.09 3.84 5.79
C LEU A 138 0.52 5.14 5.08
N ALA A 139 -0.46 5.93 4.62
CA ALA A 139 -0.16 7.20 3.95
C ALA A 139 -1.14 8.31 4.37
N ASP A 140 -0.65 9.54 4.63
CA ASP A 140 -1.53 10.65 4.97
C ASP A 140 -2.33 11.17 3.78
N SER A 141 -1.83 11.08 2.56
CA SER A 141 -2.56 11.61 1.40
C SER A 141 -3.00 10.54 0.41
N LEU A 142 -2.11 9.89 -0.26
CA LEU A 142 -2.45 8.93 -1.32
C LEU A 142 -1.75 7.60 -1.12
N ALA A 143 -2.52 6.55 -1.03
CA ALA A 143 -2.00 5.19 -1.11
C ALA A 143 -2.49 4.51 -2.39
N LEU A 144 -1.57 4.01 -3.19
CA LEU A 144 -1.85 3.12 -4.32
C LEU A 144 -1.21 1.76 -4.03
N VAL A 145 -2.00 0.72 -4.00
CA VAL A 145 -1.50 -0.62 -3.69
C VAL A 145 -2.01 -1.61 -4.72
N GLU A 146 -1.08 -2.35 -5.33
CA GLU A 146 -1.40 -3.52 -6.13
C GLU A 146 -0.81 -4.77 -5.44
N ALA A 147 -1.65 -5.67 -4.98
CA ALA A 147 -1.21 -6.88 -4.31
C ALA A 147 -1.85 -8.15 -4.89
N LEU A 148 -1.10 -9.24 -4.97
CA LEU A 148 -1.67 -10.52 -5.45
C LEU A 148 -2.38 -11.31 -4.36
N CYS A 149 -2.09 -11.09 -3.09
CA CYS A 149 -2.78 -11.76 -2.01
C CYS A 149 -3.46 -10.77 -1.07
N ASP A 150 -2.77 -10.18 -0.17
CA ASP A 150 -3.39 -9.38 0.87
C ASP A 150 -2.93 -7.90 0.80
N ALA A 151 -3.85 -6.96 0.96
CA ALA A 151 -3.55 -5.55 1.00
C ALA A 151 -4.25 -4.87 2.18
N ASP A 152 -3.48 -4.40 3.15
CA ASP A 152 -3.95 -3.61 4.28
C ASP A 152 -3.55 -2.14 4.07
N VAL A 153 -4.52 -1.26 3.88
CA VAL A 153 -4.24 0.14 3.54
C VAL A 153 -4.95 1.10 4.48
N LEU A 154 -4.20 1.98 5.07
CA LEU A 154 -4.71 3.10 5.84
C LEU A 154 -4.30 4.43 5.18
N ALA A 155 -5.28 5.25 4.76
CA ALA A 155 -5.00 6.55 4.18
C ALA A 155 -5.94 7.62 4.72
N ASP A 156 -5.42 8.81 5.12
CA ASP A 156 -6.27 9.90 5.58
C ASP A 156 -7.08 10.53 4.43
N SER A 157 -6.60 10.51 3.21
CA SER A 157 -7.35 11.07 2.08
C SER A 157 -7.81 10.00 1.09
N ASP A 158 -6.94 9.50 0.28
CA ASP A 158 -7.35 8.67 -0.85
C ASP A 158 -6.62 7.30 -0.82
N ALA A 159 -7.35 6.22 -0.83
CA ALA A 159 -6.82 4.88 -0.99
C ALA A 159 -7.33 4.25 -2.29
N LEU A 160 -6.42 3.74 -3.09
CA LEU A 160 -6.72 2.91 -4.27
C LEU A 160 -6.07 1.55 -4.06
N VAL A 161 -6.84 0.50 -4.10
CA VAL A 161 -6.34 -0.85 -3.85
C VAL A 161 -6.85 -1.81 -4.93
N GLU A 162 -5.93 -2.53 -5.56
CA GLU A 162 -6.25 -3.68 -6.39
C GLU A 162 -5.66 -4.94 -5.76
N ALA A 163 -6.50 -5.87 -5.32
CA ALA A 163 -6.05 -7.10 -4.69
C ALA A 163 -6.69 -8.35 -5.30
N LEU A 164 -5.93 -9.43 -5.46
CA LEU A 164 -6.50 -10.67 -5.98
C LEU A 164 -7.17 -11.55 -4.92
N CYS A 165 -6.86 -11.39 -3.65
CA CYS A 165 -7.52 -12.13 -2.59
C CYS A 165 -8.21 -11.18 -1.61
N ASP A 166 -7.55 -10.62 -0.67
CA ASP A 166 -8.18 -9.89 0.41
C ASP A 166 -7.72 -8.42 0.43
N ALA A 167 -8.64 -7.48 0.61
CA ALA A 167 -8.33 -6.07 0.73
C ALA A 167 -9.02 -5.48 1.96
N LEU A 168 -8.24 -4.94 2.89
CA LEU A 168 -8.73 -4.17 4.02
C LEU A 168 -8.34 -2.70 3.85
N VAL A 169 -9.33 -1.81 3.68
CA VAL A 169 -9.06 -0.41 3.38
C VAL A 169 -9.76 0.52 4.36
N LEU A 170 -9.01 1.39 4.96
CA LEU A 170 -9.50 2.44 5.82
C LEU A 170 -9.12 3.81 5.23
N ALA A 171 -10.12 4.64 4.88
CA ALA A 171 -9.86 5.96 4.32
C ALA A 171 -10.85 7.03 4.81
N ASP A 172 -10.37 8.23 5.19
CA ASP A 172 -11.27 9.31 5.61
C ASP A 172 -12.05 9.90 4.43
N SER A 173 -11.52 9.95 3.24
CA SER A 173 -12.23 10.58 2.11
C SER A 173 -12.66 9.61 1.03
N LEU A 174 -11.75 9.01 0.32
CA LEU A 174 -12.05 8.16 -0.83
C LEU A 174 -11.36 6.80 -0.73
N ALA A 175 -12.14 5.75 -0.72
CA ALA A 175 -11.64 4.40 -0.91
C ALA A 175 -12.15 3.84 -2.24
N LEU A 176 -11.24 3.40 -3.09
CA LEU A 176 -11.52 2.60 -4.28
C LEU A 176 -10.88 1.22 -4.10
N VAL A 177 -11.67 0.19 -4.15
CA VAL A 177 -11.18 -1.18 -3.95
C VAL A 177 -11.71 -2.07 -5.06
N ASP A 178 -10.82 -2.78 -5.71
CA ASP A 178 -11.13 -3.84 -6.66
C ASP A 178 -10.51 -5.13 -6.15
N ALA A 179 -11.33 -6.06 -5.69
CA ALA A 179 -10.86 -7.30 -5.11
C ALA A 179 -11.51 -8.53 -5.75
N LEU A 180 -10.74 -9.59 -6.00
CA LEU A 180 -11.30 -10.82 -6.56
C LEU A 180 -11.96 -11.72 -5.54
N CYS A 181 -11.63 -11.63 -4.27
CA CYS A 181 -12.29 -12.41 -3.24
C CYS A 181 -13.00 -11.51 -2.23
N ASP A 182 -12.33 -10.97 -1.27
CA ASP A 182 -12.98 -10.28 -0.17
C ASP A 182 -12.52 -8.82 -0.07
N ALA A 183 -13.44 -7.90 0.16
CA ALA A 183 -13.13 -6.48 0.33
C ALA A 183 -13.83 -5.93 1.57
N ASP A 184 -13.06 -5.55 2.58
CA ASP A 184 -13.52 -4.85 3.77
C ASP A 184 -13.15 -3.38 3.69
N VAL A 185 -14.12 -2.49 3.61
CA VAL A 185 -13.86 -1.06 3.39
C VAL A 185 -14.56 -0.19 4.42
N LEU A 186 -13.81 0.65 5.09
CA LEU A 186 -14.32 1.71 5.95
C LEU A 186 -13.94 3.07 5.37
N ALA A 187 -14.93 3.91 5.03
CA ALA A 187 -14.67 5.25 4.51
C ALA A 187 -15.66 6.29 5.05
N ASP A 188 -15.16 7.45 5.53
CA ASP A 188 -16.05 8.51 6.02
C ASP A 188 -16.86 9.18 4.89
N SER A 189 -16.32 9.30 3.70
CA SER A 189 -17.01 10.00 2.64
C SER A 189 -17.48 9.10 1.49
N LEU A 190 -16.61 8.51 0.75
CA LEU A 190 -16.95 7.74 -0.45
C LEU A 190 -16.21 6.40 -0.49
N ALA A 191 -16.96 5.33 -0.51
CA ALA A 191 -16.44 4.00 -0.80
C ALA A 191 -16.97 3.51 -2.15
N LEU A 192 -16.07 3.10 -3.04
CA LEU A 192 -16.38 2.35 -4.26
C LEU A 192 -15.72 0.98 -4.14
N VAL A 193 -16.51 -0.06 -4.22
CA VAL A 193 -16.00 -1.43 -4.07
C VAL A 193 -16.53 -2.29 -5.21
N GLU A 194 -15.63 -2.94 -5.92
CA GLU A 194 -15.96 -4.02 -6.84
C GLU A 194 -15.35 -5.32 -6.31
N ALA A 195 -16.19 -6.29 -5.96
CA ALA A 195 -15.72 -7.56 -5.43
C ALA A 195 -16.37 -8.76 -6.13
N LEU A 196 -15.59 -9.82 -6.40
CA LEU A 196 -16.16 -11.03 -7.02
C LEU A 196 -16.81 -11.99 -6.02
N CYS A 197 -16.47 -11.92 -4.75
CA CYS A 197 -17.09 -12.79 -3.75
C CYS A 197 -17.80 -11.97 -2.67
N GLU A 198 -17.13 -11.42 -1.73
CA GLU A 198 -17.75 -10.76 -0.58
C GLU A 198 -17.28 -9.31 -0.46
N ALA A 199 -18.21 -8.39 -0.15
CA ALA A 199 -17.88 -7.00 0.12
C ALA A 199 -18.58 -6.53 1.40
N GLU A 200 -17.80 -6.19 2.43
CA GLU A 200 -18.31 -5.50 3.63
C GLU A 200 -17.93 -4.01 3.56
N VAL A 201 -18.91 -3.13 3.50
CA VAL A 201 -18.65 -1.70 3.32
C VAL A 201 -19.36 -0.86 4.39
N LEU A 202 -18.59 -0.07 5.09
CA LEU A 202 -19.10 0.94 6.02
C LEU A 202 -18.74 2.34 5.51
N ALA A 203 -19.73 3.18 5.21
CA ALA A 203 -19.48 4.54 4.76
C ALA A 203 -20.48 5.55 5.34
N ASP A 204 -19.97 6.69 5.89
CA ASP A 204 -20.85 7.72 6.42
C ASP A 204 -21.65 8.46 5.34
N SER A 205 -21.12 8.65 4.15
CA SER A 205 -21.82 9.40 3.12
C SER A 205 -22.32 8.55 1.95
N LEU A 206 -21.43 7.99 1.17
CA LEU A 206 -21.79 7.28 -0.07
C LEU A 206 -21.07 5.97 -0.19
N ALA A 207 -21.79 4.88 -0.26
CA ALA A 207 -21.27 3.58 -0.63
C ALA A 207 -21.82 3.15 -1.99
N LEU A 208 -20.92 2.79 -2.90
CA LEU A 208 -21.23 2.09 -4.15
C LEU A 208 -20.58 0.72 -4.10
N VAL A 209 -21.36 -0.31 -4.20
CA VAL A 209 -20.84 -1.69 -4.11
C VAL A 209 -21.40 -2.50 -5.28
N ASP A 210 -20.52 -3.15 -6.00
CA ASP A 210 -20.84 -4.14 -7.01
C ASP A 210 -20.21 -5.47 -6.62
N ALA A 211 -21.02 -6.42 -6.19
CA ALA A 211 -20.54 -7.71 -5.72
C ALA A 211 -21.22 -8.87 -6.44
N LEU A 212 -20.45 -9.90 -6.82
CA LEU A 212 -21.03 -11.04 -7.51
C LEU A 212 -21.73 -12.02 -6.59
N ILE A 213 -21.40 -12.07 -5.31
CA ILE A 213 -22.02 -13.03 -4.39
C ILE A 213 -22.69 -12.30 -3.22
N ASP A 214 -21.97 -11.77 -2.29
CA ASP A 214 -22.54 -11.17 -1.08
C ASP A 214 -22.10 -9.71 -0.92
N ALA A 215 -23.03 -8.82 -0.60
CA ALA A 215 -22.74 -7.44 -0.30
C ALA A 215 -23.42 -6.99 1.00
N ASP A 216 -22.64 -6.72 2.04
CA ASP A 216 -23.09 -6.16 3.30
C ASP A 216 -22.72 -4.68 3.35
N VAL A 217 -23.69 -3.77 3.32
CA VAL A 217 -23.44 -2.35 3.25
C VAL A 217 -24.15 -1.57 4.34
N LEU A 218 -23.40 -0.82 5.11
CA LEU A 218 -23.91 0.17 6.04
C LEU A 218 -23.54 1.58 5.60
N ALA A 219 -24.54 2.43 5.33
CA ALA A 219 -24.29 3.82 4.92
C ALA A 219 -25.27 4.79 5.58
N ASP A 220 -24.79 5.91 6.16
CA ASP A 220 -25.67 6.91 6.74
C ASP A 220 -26.47 7.70 5.69
N SER A 221 -25.94 7.96 4.53
CA SER A 221 -26.66 8.76 3.53
C SER A 221 -27.14 7.96 2.32
N LEU A 222 -26.29 7.45 1.50
CA LEU A 222 -26.64 6.78 0.25
C LEU A 222 -25.91 5.48 0.06
N ALA A 223 -26.63 4.39 -0.07
CA ALA A 223 -26.10 3.11 -0.50
C ALA A 223 -26.65 2.76 -1.89
N LEU A 224 -25.77 2.46 -2.82
CA LEU A 224 -26.08 1.82 -4.09
C LEU A 224 -25.43 0.44 -4.10
N VAL A 225 -26.20 -0.59 -4.25
CA VAL A 225 -25.68 -1.96 -4.22
C VAL A 225 -26.23 -2.75 -5.41
N GLU A 226 -25.33 -3.31 -6.18
CA GLU A 226 -25.67 -4.32 -7.20
C GLU A 226 -25.07 -5.68 -6.78
N ALA A 227 -25.90 -6.67 -6.52
CA ALA A 227 -25.43 -7.98 -6.13
C ALA A 227 -26.10 -9.11 -6.93
N LEU A 228 -25.34 -10.13 -7.31
CA LEU A 228 -25.92 -11.27 -8.04
C LEU A 228 -26.58 -12.29 -7.14
N CYS A 229 -26.19 -12.43 -5.89
CA CYS A 229 -26.81 -13.36 -4.98
C CYS A 229 -27.47 -12.64 -3.79
N ASP A 230 -26.77 -12.24 -2.81
CA ASP A 230 -27.32 -11.72 -1.58
C ASP A 230 -26.88 -10.27 -1.34
N ALA A 231 -27.79 -9.40 -0.90
CA ALA A 231 -27.49 -8.05 -0.52
C ALA A 231 -28.17 -7.68 0.80
N GLU A 232 -27.39 -7.40 1.85
CA GLU A 232 -27.87 -6.81 3.09
C GLU A 232 -27.50 -5.34 3.17
N VAL A 233 -28.46 -4.43 3.17
CA VAL A 233 -28.21 -3.00 3.14
C VAL A 233 -28.91 -2.27 4.26
N LEU A 234 -28.18 -1.54 5.06
CA LEU A 234 -28.69 -0.63 6.06
C LEU A 234 -28.34 0.81 5.69
N ALA A 235 -29.33 1.67 5.46
CA ALA A 235 -29.08 3.06 5.12
C ALA A 235 -30.07 4.02 5.83
N ASP A 236 -29.59 5.10 6.45
CA ASP A 236 -30.45 6.06 7.10
C ASP A 236 -31.26 6.93 6.10
N SER A 237 -30.73 7.24 4.95
CA SER A 237 -31.45 8.10 4.00
C SER A 237 -31.95 7.37 2.75
N LEU A 238 -31.09 6.90 1.89
CA LEU A 238 -31.48 6.30 0.62
C LEU A 238 -30.74 5.01 0.34
N ALA A 239 -31.46 3.93 0.15
CA ALA A 239 -30.91 2.68 -0.36
C ALA A 239 -31.49 2.37 -1.74
N LEU A 240 -30.62 2.14 -2.71
CA LEU A 240 -30.95 1.54 -3.99
C LEU A 240 -30.28 0.17 -4.08
N VAL A 241 -31.04 -0.88 -4.24
CA VAL A 241 -30.51 -2.23 -4.29
C VAL A 241 -31.07 -2.98 -5.50
N GLU A 242 -30.19 -3.51 -6.31
CA GLU A 242 -30.53 -4.47 -7.35
C GLU A 242 -29.92 -5.82 -7.02
N ALA A 243 -30.74 -6.84 -6.76
CA ALA A 243 -30.25 -8.17 -6.44
C ALA A 243 -30.93 -9.24 -7.28
N LEU A 244 -30.18 -10.24 -7.75
CA LEU A 244 -30.76 -11.33 -8.54
C LEU A 244 -31.40 -12.43 -7.70
N CYS A 245 -30.98 -12.62 -6.47
CA CYS A 245 -31.56 -13.65 -5.60
C CYS A 245 -32.24 -13.03 -4.38
N ASP A 246 -31.54 -12.63 -3.38
CA ASP A 246 -32.13 -12.18 -2.12
C ASP A 246 -31.67 -10.76 -1.77
N ALA A 247 -32.58 -9.91 -1.32
CA ALA A 247 -32.27 -8.56 -0.86
C ALA A 247 -32.93 -8.25 0.47
N GLU A 248 -32.14 -8.00 1.52
CA GLU A 248 -32.63 -7.47 2.80
C GLU A 248 -32.24 -6.01 2.96
N VAL A 249 -33.22 -5.09 2.96
CA VAL A 249 -32.96 -3.65 3.01
C VAL A 249 -33.68 -2.98 4.16
N LEU A 250 -32.95 -2.29 5.01
CA LEU A 250 -33.48 -1.45 6.05
C LEU A 250 -33.11 0.02 5.76
N ALA A 251 -34.11 0.89 5.55
CA ALA A 251 -33.87 2.31 5.31
C ALA A 251 -34.84 3.20 6.07
N ASP A 252 -34.36 4.27 6.74
CA ASP A 252 -35.22 5.18 7.45
C ASP A 252 -36.06 6.09 6.52
N SER A 253 -35.54 6.47 5.38
CA SER A 253 -36.23 7.39 4.47
C SER A 253 -36.76 6.74 3.20
N LEU A 254 -35.94 6.30 2.30
CA LEU A 254 -36.33 5.78 1.00
C LEU A 254 -35.57 4.51 0.62
N ALA A 255 -36.28 3.46 0.36
CA ALA A 255 -35.71 2.23 -0.20
C ALA A 255 -36.32 1.94 -1.57
N LEU A 256 -35.49 1.77 -2.59
CA LEU A 256 -35.84 1.21 -3.88
C LEU A 256 -35.14 -0.14 -4.02
N VAL A 257 -35.91 -1.19 -4.20
CA VAL A 257 -35.34 -2.55 -4.30
C VAL A 257 -35.93 -3.27 -5.51
N GLU A 258 -35.08 -3.73 -6.40
CA GLU A 258 -35.42 -4.65 -7.47
C GLU A 258 -34.79 -6.01 -7.18
N ALA A 259 -35.60 -7.03 -6.94
CA ALA A 259 -35.10 -8.38 -6.70
C ALA A 259 -35.82 -9.43 -7.57
N LEU A 260 -35.06 -10.37 -8.12
CA LEU A 260 -35.66 -11.41 -8.98
C LEU A 260 -36.27 -12.59 -8.20
N CYS A 261 -35.84 -12.86 -6.98
CA CYS A 261 -36.38 -13.96 -6.20
C CYS A 261 -37.09 -13.48 -4.93
N ASP A 262 -36.39 -13.02 -3.93
CA ASP A 262 -36.99 -12.63 -2.66
C ASP A 262 -36.45 -11.25 -2.19
N ALA A 263 -37.34 -10.36 -1.76
CA ALA A 263 -36.96 -9.06 -1.22
C ALA A 263 -37.65 -8.78 0.12
N LEU A 264 -36.90 -8.52 1.17
CA LEU A 264 -37.40 -8.06 2.46
C LEU A 264 -37.03 -6.59 2.66
N VAL A 265 -38.00 -5.69 2.60
CA VAL A 265 -37.71 -4.26 2.71
C VAL A 265 -38.48 -3.65 3.87
N LEU A 266 -37.77 -2.98 4.75
CA LEU A 266 -38.33 -2.22 5.85
C LEU A 266 -37.92 -0.75 5.68
N ALA A 267 -38.88 0.14 5.41
CA ALA A 267 -38.61 1.57 5.33
C ALA A 267 -39.65 2.37 6.12
N ASP A 268 -39.18 3.35 6.91
CA ASP A 268 -40.07 4.16 7.74
C ASP A 268 -40.89 5.18 6.94
N SER A 269 -40.40 5.66 5.81
CA SER A 269 -41.15 6.64 5.02
C SER A 269 -41.61 6.16 3.65
N LEU A 270 -40.81 5.61 2.78
CA LEU A 270 -41.23 5.14 1.46
C LEU A 270 -40.39 3.93 1.00
N ALA A 271 -41.07 2.81 0.75
CA ALA A 271 -40.47 1.66 0.12
C ALA A 271 -41.11 1.38 -1.25
N LEU A 272 -40.30 1.20 -2.27
CA LEU A 272 -40.73 0.70 -3.58
C LEU A 272 -40.01 -0.62 -3.83
N VAL A 273 -40.76 -1.68 -3.99
CA VAL A 273 -40.19 -3.03 -4.17
C VAL A 273 -40.78 -3.64 -5.45
N GLU A 274 -39.92 -4.00 -6.38
CA GLU A 274 -40.31 -4.81 -7.53
C GLU A 274 -39.64 -6.21 -7.38
N ALA A 275 -40.43 -7.22 -7.05
CA ALA A 275 -39.98 -8.60 -6.97
C ALA A 275 -40.71 -9.46 -8.02
N LEU A 276 -40.00 -10.25 -8.77
CA LEU A 276 -40.48 -11.18 -9.80
C LEU A 276 -40.35 -12.63 -9.33
#